data_50d65a12936d98c7d5c17effd1b695d2
#
_entry.id   50d65a12936d98c7d5c17effd1b695d2
#
_cell.length_a   1.000
_cell.length_b   1.000
_cell.length_c   1.000
_cell.angle_alpha   90.00
_cell.angle_beta   90.00
_cell.angle_gamma   90.00
#
_symmetry.space_group_name_H-M   'P 1'
#
loop_
_entity.id
_entity.type
_entity.pdbx_description
1 polymer ?
#
loop_
_entity_poly.entity_id
_entity_poly.type
_entity_poly.pdbx_seq_one_letter_code
_entity_poly.pdbx_strand_id
1 'polypeptide(L)'
;MFSELVARNSRRSRRENGLFFTSLLISIVAFYIILSLSHQDVMVFLQRMESDAVNRLLSLVPVLYGLTLFILFFLVYYANRFQLARRRHEFGVYLMLGMQRRKLFGMLLAEDLHSSLIALAIGLPAALLISEVISLVTARLVGLGIVGHRFTLSLSAIGWTAVGFLLIKLLASLILSGKIVREEIGALLTETPEGTKKQRPAAVYAIALVLGIALLAAAYTLAIRGLAWSALRYMALTIVLGVAGTLLLFYGLRVIIDRLLSLIHISEP
;
A
#
# COMPACT_ATOMS: atom_id res chain seq x y z
N MET A 1 -14.49 30.14 4.27
CA MET A 1 -15.65 29.23 4.07
C MET A 1 -15.28 27.90 3.42
N PHE A 2 -14.69 27.83 2.20
CA PHE A 2 -14.28 26.57 1.56
C PHE A 2 -13.19 25.82 2.33
N SER A 3 -12.12 26.48 2.74
CA SER A 3 -11.03 25.92 3.56
C SER A 3 -11.52 25.43 4.92
N GLU A 4 -12.48 26.13 5.51
CA GLU A 4 -13.06 25.78 6.80
C GLU A 4 -13.96 24.54 6.71
N LEU A 5 -14.73 24.40 5.63
CA LEU A 5 -15.48 23.18 5.30
C LEU A 5 -14.56 21.99 5.09
N VAL A 6 -13.47 22.15 4.35
CA VAL A 6 -12.46 21.10 4.12
C VAL A 6 -11.82 20.67 5.44
N ALA A 7 -11.42 21.61 6.29
CA ALA A 7 -10.81 21.30 7.59
C ALA A 7 -11.79 20.61 8.54
N ARG A 8 -13.05 21.07 8.60
CA ARG A 8 -14.11 20.48 9.45
C ARG A 8 -14.49 19.09 9.00
N ASN A 9 -14.60 18.87 7.70
CA ASN A 9 -14.92 17.58 7.10
C ASN A 9 -13.77 16.57 7.29
N SER A 10 -12.53 17.01 7.12
CA SER A 10 -11.34 16.20 7.40
C SER A 10 -11.22 15.77 8.87
N ARG A 11 -11.63 16.65 9.80
CA ARG A 11 -11.61 16.32 11.24
C ARG A 11 -12.67 15.28 11.62
N ARG A 12 -13.86 15.35 11.03
CA ARG A 12 -14.94 14.36 11.20
C ARG A 12 -14.54 13.02 10.56
N SER A 13 -14.00 13.06 9.35
CA SER A 13 -13.52 11.88 8.63
C SER A 13 -12.47 11.09 9.41
N ARG A 14 -11.56 11.75 10.14
CA ARG A 14 -10.53 11.07 10.96
C ARG A 14 -11.12 10.26 12.11
N ARG A 15 -12.15 10.77 12.78
CA ARG A 15 -12.78 10.09 13.92
C ARG A 15 -13.60 8.89 13.47
N GLU A 16 -14.22 8.97 12.29
CA GLU A 16 -15.08 7.93 11.72
C GLU A 16 -14.28 6.87 10.92
N ASN A 17 -13.07 7.22 10.45
CA ASN A 17 -12.24 6.39 9.60
C ASN A 17 -10.88 6.02 10.24
N GLY A 18 -10.89 5.59 11.50
CA GLY A 18 -9.67 5.19 12.22
C GLY A 18 -8.82 4.18 11.42
N LEU A 19 -9.43 3.17 10.82
CA LEU A 19 -8.76 2.18 9.98
C LEU A 19 -8.04 2.80 8.77
N PHE A 20 -8.68 3.79 8.12
CA PHE A 20 -8.05 4.51 7.02
C PHE A 20 -6.81 5.27 7.46
N PHE A 21 -6.93 6.03 8.55
CA PHE A 21 -5.82 6.81 9.07
C PHE A 21 -4.66 5.93 9.56
N THR A 22 -4.97 4.82 10.23
CA THR A 22 -3.98 3.82 10.64
C THR A 22 -3.27 3.21 9.43
N SER A 23 -3.98 2.90 8.34
CA SER A 23 -3.37 2.40 7.11
C SER A 23 -2.39 3.40 6.49
N LEU A 24 -2.70 4.71 6.55
CA LEU A 24 -1.78 5.76 6.10
C LEU A 24 -0.53 5.84 6.98
N LEU A 25 -0.70 5.76 8.31
CA LEU A 25 0.44 5.75 9.25
C LEU A 25 1.34 4.55 9.01
N ILE A 26 0.77 3.34 8.88
CA ILE A 26 1.52 2.12 8.57
C ILE A 26 2.28 2.27 7.25
N SER A 27 1.64 2.85 6.22
CA SER A 27 2.29 3.10 4.94
C SER A 27 3.50 4.02 5.06
N ILE A 28 3.38 5.12 5.81
CA ILE A 28 4.49 6.08 6.03
C ILE A 28 5.63 5.41 6.79
N VAL A 29 5.30 4.68 7.85
CA VAL A 29 6.29 3.96 8.67
C VAL A 29 7.04 2.92 7.83
N ALA A 30 6.31 2.08 7.10
CA ALA A 30 6.93 1.05 6.24
C ALA A 30 7.80 1.68 5.16
N PHE A 31 7.35 2.77 4.53
CA PHE A 31 8.09 3.46 3.49
C PHE A 31 9.39 4.07 4.03
N TYR A 32 9.33 4.73 5.18
CA TYR A 32 10.51 5.28 5.83
C TYR A 32 11.51 4.20 6.24
N ILE A 33 11.06 3.11 6.86
CA ILE A 33 11.94 2.00 7.29
C ILE A 33 12.71 1.43 6.11
N ILE A 34 12.03 1.20 4.98
CA ILE A 34 12.68 0.66 3.77
C ILE A 34 13.69 1.66 3.19
N LEU A 35 13.34 2.95 3.08
CA LEU A 35 14.25 3.96 2.56
C LEU A 35 15.41 4.27 3.49
N SER A 36 15.23 4.13 4.81
CA SER A 36 16.31 4.30 5.80
C SER A 36 17.23 3.07 5.92
N LEU A 37 16.84 1.92 5.35
CA LEU A 37 17.54 0.65 5.50
C LEU A 37 19.03 0.75 5.14
N SER A 38 19.37 1.43 4.04
CA SER A 38 20.77 1.60 3.60
C SER A 38 21.62 2.46 4.54
N HIS A 39 21.00 3.23 5.43
CA HIS A 39 21.67 4.10 6.41
C HIS A 39 21.75 3.47 7.81
N GLN A 40 21.14 2.31 8.02
CA GLN A 40 21.19 1.61 9.31
C GLN A 40 22.58 1.02 9.56
N ASP A 41 23.00 0.99 10.83
CA ASP A 41 24.33 0.55 11.26
C ASP A 41 24.74 -0.82 10.71
N VAL A 42 23.81 -1.77 10.71
CA VAL A 42 24.04 -3.11 10.16
C VAL A 42 24.33 -3.08 8.67
N MET A 43 23.61 -2.26 7.90
CA MET A 43 23.83 -2.15 6.46
C MET A 43 25.13 -1.44 6.14
N VAL A 44 25.47 -0.40 6.91
CA VAL A 44 26.77 0.30 6.82
C VAL A 44 27.92 -0.65 7.18
N PHE A 45 27.73 -1.50 8.20
CA PHE A 45 28.71 -2.52 8.56
C PHE A 45 28.88 -3.56 7.44
N LEU A 46 27.76 -4.08 6.89
CA LEU A 46 27.80 -5.03 5.78
C LEU A 46 28.49 -4.45 4.54
N GLN A 47 28.26 -3.19 4.21
CA GLN A 47 28.92 -2.52 3.08
C GLN A 47 30.45 -2.45 3.22
N ARG A 48 30.97 -2.51 4.43
CA ARG A 48 32.44 -2.53 4.70
C ARG A 48 33.04 -3.93 4.58
N MET A 49 32.19 -4.97 4.54
CA MET A 49 32.65 -6.35 4.36
C MET A 49 32.77 -6.65 2.87
N GLU A 50 33.97 -6.72 2.35
CA GLU A 50 34.26 -7.13 0.97
C GLU A 50 34.05 -8.63 0.80
N SER A 51 32.77 -9.03 0.65
CA SER A 51 32.34 -10.42 0.44
C SER A 51 31.35 -10.52 -0.70
N ASP A 52 31.51 -11.49 -1.58
CA ASP A 52 30.57 -11.77 -2.68
C ASP A 52 29.16 -12.02 -2.17
N ALA A 53 29.01 -12.67 -1.01
CA ALA A 53 27.71 -12.91 -0.40
C ALA A 53 27.02 -11.60 0.02
N VAL A 54 27.78 -10.66 0.59
CA VAL A 54 27.27 -9.34 0.99
C VAL A 54 26.89 -8.52 -0.24
N ASN A 55 27.70 -8.51 -1.29
CA ASN A 55 27.39 -7.79 -2.53
C ASN A 55 26.09 -8.30 -3.17
N ARG A 56 25.83 -9.60 -3.11
CA ARG A 56 24.57 -10.18 -3.56
C ARG A 56 23.38 -9.75 -2.69
N LEU A 57 23.53 -9.70 -1.36
CA LEU A 57 22.50 -9.19 -0.46
C LEU A 57 22.18 -7.71 -0.73
N LEU A 58 23.22 -6.87 -0.90
CA LEU A 58 23.05 -5.45 -1.21
C LEU A 58 22.34 -5.22 -2.55
N SER A 59 22.55 -6.11 -3.54
CA SER A 59 21.88 -6.05 -4.82
C SER A 59 20.36 -6.31 -4.74
N LEU A 60 19.87 -6.91 -3.64
CA LEU A 60 18.42 -7.08 -3.38
C LEU A 60 17.73 -5.80 -2.93
N VAL A 61 18.45 -4.86 -2.33
CA VAL A 61 17.87 -3.65 -1.74
C VAL A 61 17.03 -2.85 -2.76
N PRO A 62 17.49 -2.57 -4.00
CA PRO A 62 16.66 -1.88 -5.00
C PRO A 62 15.40 -2.64 -5.38
N VAL A 63 15.45 -3.98 -5.40
CA VAL A 63 14.29 -4.82 -5.71
C VAL A 63 13.26 -4.74 -4.59
N LEU A 64 13.72 -4.75 -3.32
CA LEU A 64 12.86 -4.56 -2.15
C LEU A 64 12.21 -3.17 -2.16
N TYR A 65 12.94 -2.13 -2.58
CA TYR A 65 12.36 -0.78 -2.72
C TYR A 65 11.23 -0.78 -3.75
N GLY A 66 11.43 -1.34 -4.93
CA GLY A 66 10.40 -1.44 -5.97
C GLY A 66 9.17 -2.22 -5.51
N LEU A 67 9.38 -3.37 -4.87
CA LEU A 67 8.31 -4.19 -4.31
C LEU A 67 7.52 -3.44 -3.23
N THR A 68 8.22 -2.76 -2.32
CA THR A 68 7.58 -1.99 -1.26
C THR A 68 6.75 -0.84 -1.82
N LEU A 69 7.27 -0.08 -2.78
CA LEU A 69 6.52 0.98 -3.47
C LEU A 69 5.24 0.44 -4.11
N PHE A 70 5.33 -0.72 -4.76
CA PHE A 70 4.17 -1.38 -5.36
C PHE A 70 3.11 -1.74 -4.32
N ILE A 71 3.51 -2.41 -3.23
CA ILE A 71 2.60 -2.81 -2.14
C ILE A 71 1.97 -1.57 -1.50
N LEU A 72 2.76 -0.53 -1.21
CA LEU A 72 2.28 0.70 -0.59
C LEU A 72 1.31 1.46 -1.49
N PHE A 73 1.56 1.49 -2.81
CA PHE A 73 0.61 2.07 -3.75
C PHE A 73 -0.77 1.41 -3.63
N PHE A 74 -0.81 0.07 -3.64
CA PHE A 74 -2.07 -0.64 -3.51
C PHE A 74 -2.71 -0.45 -2.13
N LEU A 75 -1.92 -0.46 -1.06
CA LEU A 75 -2.43 -0.23 0.29
C LEU A 75 -3.10 1.15 0.40
N VAL A 76 -2.43 2.20 -0.05
CA VAL A 76 -2.97 3.56 -0.06
C VAL A 76 -4.17 3.68 -0.99
N TYR A 77 -4.12 3.07 -2.18
CA TYR A 77 -5.21 3.07 -3.14
C TYR A 77 -6.47 2.42 -2.57
N TYR A 78 -6.36 1.22 -1.97
CA TYR A 78 -7.51 0.53 -1.39
C TYR A 78 -8.04 1.22 -0.13
N ALA A 79 -7.17 1.79 0.70
CA ALA A 79 -7.58 2.58 1.85
C ALA A 79 -8.41 3.82 1.43
N ASN A 80 -7.95 4.57 0.42
CA ASN A 80 -8.69 5.69 -0.16
C ASN A 80 -10.02 5.24 -0.79
N ARG A 81 -9.98 4.15 -1.55
CA ARG A 81 -11.19 3.59 -2.16
C ARG A 81 -12.25 3.25 -1.11
N PHE A 82 -11.85 2.62 -0.02
CA PHE A 82 -12.74 2.26 1.08
C PHE A 82 -13.34 3.50 1.75
N GLN A 83 -12.52 4.52 2.03
CA GLN A 83 -12.98 5.79 2.60
C GLN A 83 -14.00 6.47 1.70
N LEU A 84 -13.69 6.62 0.40
CA LEU A 84 -14.57 7.27 -0.55
C LEU A 84 -15.86 6.48 -0.79
N ALA A 85 -15.80 5.13 -0.79
CA ALA A 85 -16.97 4.28 -0.95
C ALA A 85 -17.98 4.47 0.18
N ARG A 86 -17.51 4.65 1.43
CA ARG A 86 -18.40 4.91 2.58
C ARG A 86 -19.15 6.24 2.49
N ARG A 87 -18.62 7.20 1.76
CA ARG A 87 -19.16 8.57 1.65
C ARG A 87 -19.85 8.84 0.31
N ARG A 88 -20.05 7.81 -0.51
CA ARG A 88 -20.65 7.97 -1.85
C ARG A 88 -22.01 8.66 -1.81
N HIS A 89 -22.86 8.31 -0.85
CA HIS A 89 -24.16 8.92 -0.67
C HIS A 89 -24.07 10.44 -0.42
N GLU A 90 -23.14 10.89 0.43
CA GLU A 90 -22.91 12.32 0.68
C GLU A 90 -22.57 13.05 -0.63
N PHE A 91 -21.74 12.47 -1.49
CA PHE A 91 -21.36 13.05 -2.78
C PHE A 91 -22.54 13.15 -3.74
N GLY A 92 -23.42 12.12 -3.75
CA GLY A 92 -24.68 12.15 -4.49
C GLY A 92 -25.58 13.29 -4.04
N VAL A 93 -25.74 13.49 -2.74
CA VAL A 93 -26.52 14.60 -2.17
C VAL A 93 -25.94 15.96 -2.55
N TYR A 94 -24.60 16.14 -2.50
CA TYR A 94 -23.98 17.40 -2.92
C TYR A 94 -24.24 17.74 -4.39
N LEU A 95 -24.21 16.72 -5.26
CA LEU A 95 -24.53 16.91 -6.68
C LEU A 95 -26.01 17.22 -6.91
N MET A 96 -26.94 16.62 -6.14
CA MET A 96 -28.36 16.95 -6.20
C MET A 96 -28.66 18.37 -5.73
N LEU A 97 -27.91 18.86 -4.73
CA LEU A 97 -28.04 20.24 -4.25
C LEU A 97 -27.41 21.27 -5.23
N GLY A 98 -26.98 20.82 -6.42
CA GLY A 98 -26.46 21.71 -7.47
C GLY A 98 -24.96 21.98 -7.41
N MET A 99 -24.18 21.21 -6.61
CA MET A 99 -22.73 21.33 -6.62
C MET A 99 -22.16 20.90 -7.97
N GLN A 100 -21.32 21.72 -8.57
CA GLN A 100 -20.64 21.40 -9.82
C GLN A 100 -19.66 20.23 -9.60
N ARG A 101 -19.57 19.29 -10.53
CA ARG A 101 -18.64 18.14 -10.49
C ARG A 101 -17.18 18.57 -10.29
N ARG A 102 -16.75 19.69 -10.91
CA ARG A 102 -15.39 20.24 -10.73
C ARG A 102 -15.14 20.71 -9.29
N LYS A 103 -16.13 21.32 -8.64
CA LYS A 103 -16.02 21.73 -7.24
C LYS A 103 -15.95 20.55 -6.29
N LEU A 104 -16.75 19.50 -6.55
CA LEU A 104 -16.69 18.24 -5.80
C LEU A 104 -15.30 17.59 -5.93
N PHE A 105 -14.77 17.51 -7.16
CA PHE A 105 -13.43 16.97 -7.40
C PHE A 105 -12.35 17.73 -6.63
N GLY A 106 -12.35 19.06 -6.71
CA GLY A 106 -11.39 19.89 -5.96
C GLY A 106 -11.53 19.74 -4.44
N MET A 107 -12.75 19.59 -3.94
CA MET A 107 -13.02 19.36 -2.51
C MET A 107 -12.43 18.02 -2.06
N LEU A 108 -12.65 16.94 -2.81
CA LEU A 108 -12.11 15.61 -2.50
C LEU A 108 -10.58 15.61 -2.50
N LEU A 109 -9.95 16.23 -3.50
CA LEU A 109 -8.49 16.35 -3.55
C LEU A 109 -7.93 17.17 -2.39
N ALA A 110 -8.54 18.30 -2.06
CA ALA A 110 -8.10 19.16 -0.97
C ALA A 110 -8.24 18.45 0.39
N GLU A 111 -9.34 17.73 0.61
CA GLU A 111 -9.57 16.95 1.83
C GLU A 111 -8.54 15.82 1.97
N ASP A 112 -8.28 15.11 0.87
CA ASP A 112 -7.32 14.01 0.84
C ASP A 112 -5.88 14.49 1.06
N LEU A 113 -5.50 15.61 0.45
CA LEU A 113 -4.19 16.23 0.66
C LEU A 113 -4.02 16.70 2.11
N HIS A 114 -5.04 17.33 2.68
CA HIS A 114 -5.02 17.78 4.07
C HIS A 114 -4.85 16.62 5.05
N SER A 115 -5.59 15.52 4.86
CA SER A 115 -5.44 14.30 5.67
C SER A 115 -4.07 13.65 5.49
N SER A 116 -3.50 13.71 4.30
CA SER A 116 -2.16 13.20 3.99
C SER A 116 -1.05 13.97 4.70
N LEU A 117 -1.16 15.30 4.73
CA LEU A 117 -0.20 16.16 5.46
C LEU A 117 -0.22 15.89 6.96
N ILE A 118 -1.42 15.69 7.54
CA ILE A 118 -1.54 15.34 8.96
C ILE A 118 -0.99 13.94 9.24
N ALA A 119 -1.27 12.98 8.34
CA ALA A 119 -0.72 11.65 8.47
C ALA A 119 0.82 11.66 8.41
N LEU A 120 1.42 12.48 7.53
CA LEU A 120 2.88 12.69 7.48
C LEU A 120 3.42 13.31 8.76
N ALA A 121 2.77 14.36 9.29
CA ALA A 121 3.21 15.04 10.50
C ALA A 121 3.23 14.12 11.73
N ILE A 122 2.35 13.12 11.78
CA ILE A 122 2.31 12.12 12.86
C ILE A 122 3.14 10.89 12.51
N GLY A 123 3.08 10.45 11.26
CA GLY A 123 3.69 9.21 10.79
C GLY A 123 5.20 9.27 10.70
N LEU A 124 5.79 10.40 10.29
CA LEU A 124 7.24 10.55 10.20
C LEU A 124 7.94 10.46 11.57
N PRO A 125 7.51 11.17 12.62
CA PRO A 125 8.08 10.98 13.96
C PRO A 125 7.92 9.53 14.46
N ALA A 126 6.75 8.92 14.26
CA ALA A 126 6.54 7.53 14.63
C ALA A 126 7.47 6.59 13.84
N ALA A 127 7.67 6.84 12.55
CA ALA A 127 8.56 6.08 11.70
C ALA A 127 10.02 6.17 12.14
N LEU A 128 10.47 7.36 12.54
CA LEU A 128 11.81 7.59 13.09
C LEU A 128 12.03 6.75 14.35
N LEU A 129 11.10 6.79 15.30
CA LEU A 129 11.20 6.04 16.55
C LEU A 129 11.22 4.52 16.30
N ILE A 130 10.33 4.02 15.43
CA ILE A 130 10.25 2.59 15.12
C ILE A 130 11.51 2.14 14.36
N SER A 131 12.00 2.93 13.41
CA SER A 131 13.25 2.63 12.69
C SER A 131 14.45 2.55 13.62
N GLU A 132 14.52 3.43 14.61
CA GLU A 132 15.59 3.42 15.61
C GLU A 132 15.55 2.17 16.49
N VAL A 133 14.35 1.77 16.94
CA VAL A 133 14.18 0.52 17.69
C VAL A 133 14.61 -0.69 16.85
N ILE A 134 14.23 -0.72 15.55
CA ILE A 134 14.64 -1.80 14.64
C ILE A 134 16.17 -1.81 14.48
N SER A 135 16.79 -0.64 14.29
CA SER A 135 18.24 -0.53 14.17
C SER A 135 18.97 -1.04 15.41
N LEU A 136 18.50 -0.69 16.61
CA LEU A 136 19.05 -1.18 17.88
C LEU A 136 18.92 -2.70 18.03
N VAL A 137 17.74 -3.24 17.71
CA VAL A 137 17.49 -4.68 17.79
C VAL A 137 18.37 -5.45 16.81
N THR A 138 18.45 -4.98 15.57
CA THR A 138 19.28 -5.63 14.53
C THR A 138 20.78 -5.54 14.85
N ALA A 139 21.27 -4.40 15.35
CA ALA A 139 22.65 -4.23 15.79
C ALA A 139 23.01 -5.21 16.92
N ARG A 140 22.11 -5.43 17.88
CA ARG A 140 22.31 -6.44 18.94
C ARG A 140 22.35 -7.86 18.41
N LEU A 141 21.45 -8.22 17.49
CA LEU A 141 21.39 -9.56 16.90
C LEU A 141 22.65 -9.90 16.08
N VAL A 142 23.24 -8.91 15.42
CA VAL A 142 24.46 -9.08 14.63
C VAL A 142 25.74 -9.03 15.51
N GLY A 143 25.61 -8.72 16.80
CA GLY A 143 26.73 -8.66 17.73
C GLY A 143 27.56 -7.38 17.65
N LEU A 144 27.09 -6.34 16.98
CA LEU A 144 27.77 -5.04 16.88
C LEU A 144 27.84 -4.29 18.23
N GLY A 145 27.02 -4.70 19.21
CA GLY A 145 26.91 -4.08 20.52
C GLY A 145 26.28 -2.67 20.45
N ILE A 146 25.90 -2.14 21.64
CA ILE A 146 25.29 -0.80 21.73
C ILE A 146 26.35 0.32 21.59
N VAL A 147 27.61 0.01 21.83
CA VAL A 147 28.71 1.00 21.87
C VAL A 147 29.02 1.65 20.52
N GLY A 148 28.62 1.02 19.41
CA GLY A 148 28.80 1.55 18.05
C GLY A 148 27.55 2.20 17.45
N HIS A 149 26.41 2.16 18.15
CA HIS A 149 25.16 2.71 17.63
C HIS A 149 25.18 4.24 17.63
N ARG A 150 24.93 4.83 16.48
CA ARG A 150 24.73 6.27 16.33
C ARG A 150 23.31 6.51 15.89
N PHE A 151 22.63 7.45 16.53
CA PHE A 151 21.31 7.90 16.06
C PHE A 151 21.44 8.41 14.63
N THR A 152 20.88 7.67 13.67
CA THR A 152 21.03 7.96 12.24
C THR A 152 19.75 8.64 11.72
N LEU A 153 19.74 9.97 11.83
CA LEU A 153 18.68 10.78 11.25
C LEU A 153 18.98 11.00 9.76
N SER A 154 18.42 10.17 8.90
CA SER A 154 18.59 10.33 7.45
C SER A 154 17.61 11.35 6.89
N LEU A 155 18.04 12.61 6.73
CA LEU A 155 17.25 13.67 6.10
C LEU A 155 16.82 13.29 4.67
N SER A 156 17.65 12.57 3.95
CA SER A 156 17.33 12.09 2.61
C SER A 156 16.18 11.08 2.64
N ALA A 157 16.18 10.12 3.58
CA ALA A 157 15.10 9.16 3.74
C ALA A 157 13.78 9.86 4.13
N ILE A 158 13.82 10.86 5.02
CA ILE A 158 12.66 11.68 5.38
C ILE A 158 12.09 12.38 4.14
N GLY A 159 12.94 13.07 3.37
CA GLY A 159 12.54 13.78 2.17
C GLY A 159 11.92 12.86 1.12
N TRP A 160 12.56 11.75 0.80
CA TRP A 160 12.05 10.76 -0.15
C TRP A 160 10.77 10.09 0.33
N THR A 161 10.63 9.82 1.64
CA THR A 161 9.38 9.30 2.22
C THR A 161 8.24 10.30 2.06
N ALA A 162 8.46 11.56 2.40
CA ALA A 162 7.44 12.60 2.29
C ALA A 162 7.00 12.80 0.83
N VAL A 163 7.95 12.98 -0.08
CA VAL A 163 7.66 13.19 -1.52
C VAL A 163 7.02 11.94 -2.12
N GLY A 164 7.58 10.77 -1.91
CA GLY A 164 7.06 9.52 -2.47
C GLY A 164 5.66 9.19 -1.96
N PHE A 165 5.41 9.34 -0.66
CA PHE A 165 4.09 9.12 -0.09
C PHE A 165 3.06 10.11 -0.65
N LEU A 166 3.39 11.41 -0.74
CA LEU A 166 2.50 12.42 -1.32
C LEU A 166 2.22 12.16 -2.79
N LEU A 167 3.20 11.74 -3.57
CA LEU A 167 3.00 11.38 -4.98
C LEU A 167 2.07 10.18 -5.13
N ILE A 168 2.31 9.10 -4.38
CA ILE A 168 1.43 7.91 -4.39
C ILE A 168 0.00 8.30 -3.99
N LYS A 169 -0.13 9.10 -2.95
CA LYS A 169 -1.40 9.55 -2.42
C LYS A 169 -2.14 10.44 -3.43
N LEU A 170 -1.44 11.37 -4.06
CA LEU A 170 -2.00 12.24 -5.09
C LEU A 170 -2.49 11.43 -6.30
N LEU A 171 -1.68 10.49 -6.79
CA LEU A 171 -2.07 9.62 -7.91
C LEU A 171 -3.30 8.78 -7.57
N ALA A 172 -3.33 8.15 -6.39
CA ALA A 172 -4.48 7.37 -5.94
C ALA A 172 -5.74 8.23 -5.84
N SER A 173 -5.61 9.43 -5.28
CA SER A 173 -6.71 10.39 -5.11
C SER A 173 -7.23 10.91 -6.44
N LEU A 174 -6.36 11.27 -7.39
CA LEU A 174 -6.74 11.70 -8.74
C LEU A 174 -7.55 10.62 -9.47
N ILE A 175 -7.09 9.36 -9.42
CA ILE A 175 -7.77 8.23 -10.06
C ILE A 175 -9.16 8.02 -9.45
N LEU A 176 -9.24 7.97 -8.12
CA LEU A 176 -10.48 7.64 -7.41
C LEU A 176 -11.50 8.77 -7.42
N SER A 177 -11.06 10.01 -7.16
CA SER A 177 -11.94 11.19 -7.20
C SER A 177 -12.44 11.44 -8.61
N GLY A 178 -11.59 11.26 -9.63
CA GLY A 178 -11.98 11.34 -11.04
C GLY A 178 -13.01 10.31 -11.43
N LYS A 179 -12.95 9.10 -10.86
CA LYS A 179 -13.94 8.05 -11.08
C LYS A 179 -15.28 8.40 -10.44
N ILE A 180 -15.30 8.83 -9.17
CA ILE A 180 -16.52 9.20 -8.44
C ILE A 180 -17.24 10.35 -9.13
N VAL A 181 -16.55 11.39 -9.54
CA VAL A 181 -17.14 12.57 -10.16
C VAL A 181 -17.76 12.26 -11.53
N ARG A 182 -17.35 11.18 -12.19
CA ARG A 182 -17.91 10.70 -13.47
C ARG A 182 -19.11 9.76 -13.28
N GLU A 183 -19.34 9.24 -12.09
CA GLU A 183 -20.46 8.37 -11.81
C GLU A 183 -21.80 9.12 -11.92
N GLU A 184 -22.85 8.38 -12.25
CA GLU A 184 -24.23 8.93 -12.29
C GLU A 184 -24.73 9.20 -10.87
N ILE A 185 -25.52 10.27 -10.71
CA ILE A 185 -26.04 10.69 -9.40
C ILE A 185 -26.89 9.57 -8.78
N GLY A 186 -27.72 8.90 -9.58
CA GLY A 186 -28.52 7.76 -9.13
C GLY A 186 -27.67 6.61 -8.56
N ALA A 187 -26.53 6.30 -9.20
CA ALA A 187 -25.61 5.27 -8.74
C ALA A 187 -24.86 5.65 -7.45
N LEU A 188 -24.69 6.94 -7.19
CA LEU A 188 -24.07 7.43 -5.94
C LEU A 188 -25.05 7.37 -4.76
N LEU A 189 -26.36 7.49 -5.01
CA LEU A 189 -27.40 7.51 -3.98
C LEU A 189 -27.89 6.12 -3.59
N THR A 190 -27.79 5.14 -4.49
CA THR A 190 -28.13 3.74 -4.17
C THR A 190 -27.06 3.20 -3.23
N GLU A 191 -27.47 2.78 -2.03
CA GLU A 191 -26.59 2.31 -0.92
C GLU A 191 -25.81 1.03 -1.21
N THR A 192 -25.89 0.44 -2.38
CA THR A 192 -25.09 -0.71 -2.75
C THR A 192 -23.66 -0.25 -3.10
N PRO A 193 -22.68 -0.40 -2.17
CA PRO A 193 -21.27 -0.12 -2.44
C PRO A 193 -20.70 -1.06 -3.52
N GLU A 194 -21.45 -2.09 -3.82
CA GLU A 194 -21.26 -3.04 -4.89
C GLU A 194 -22.35 -2.77 -5.93
N GLY A 195 -22.12 -1.78 -6.80
CA GLY A 195 -22.75 -1.82 -8.11
C GLY A 195 -22.58 -3.25 -8.60
N THR A 196 -23.67 -3.90 -9.04
CA THR A 196 -23.70 -5.23 -9.62
C THR A 196 -22.46 -5.46 -10.46
N LYS A 197 -21.38 -5.90 -9.81
CA LYS A 197 -20.18 -6.32 -10.53
C LYS A 197 -20.67 -7.49 -11.37
N LYS A 198 -20.81 -7.25 -12.67
CA LYS A 198 -21.03 -8.29 -13.65
C LYS A 198 -20.07 -9.42 -13.27
N GLN A 199 -20.59 -10.46 -12.62
CA GLN A 199 -19.78 -11.60 -12.19
C GLN A 199 -19.14 -12.15 -13.45
N ARG A 200 -17.82 -12.11 -13.49
CA ARG A 200 -17.08 -12.70 -14.61
C ARG A 200 -17.38 -14.19 -14.64
N PRO A 201 -17.39 -14.86 -15.80
CA PRO A 201 -17.64 -16.29 -15.89
C PRO A 201 -16.64 -17.05 -14.98
N ALA A 202 -17.10 -18.11 -14.33
CA ALA A 202 -16.30 -18.93 -13.40
C ALA A 202 -14.98 -19.40 -14.02
N ALA A 203 -14.95 -19.59 -15.34
CA ALA A 203 -13.77 -19.94 -16.09
C ALA A 203 -12.61 -18.94 -15.93
N VAL A 204 -12.89 -17.64 -15.86
CA VAL A 204 -11.85 -16.61 -15.68
C VAL A 204 -11.13 -16.75 -14.34
N TYR A 205 -11.86 -17.10 -13.29
CA TYR A 205 -11.30 -17.32 -11.95
C TYR A 205 -10.51 -18.63 -11.88
N ALA A 206 -11.00 -19.69 -12.54
CA ALA A 206 -10.29 -20.95 -12.64
C ALA A 206 -8.97 -20.79 -13.40
N ILE A 207 -8.97 -20.06 -14.53
CA ILE A 207 -7.76 -19.74 -15.29
C ILE A 207 -6.79 -18.92 -14.44
N ALA A 208 -7.27 -17.91 -13.72
CA ALA A 208 -6.44 -17.10 -12.84
C ALA A 208 -5.80 -17.94 -11.73
N LEU A 209 -6.52 -18.89 -11.17
CA LEU A 209 -6.01 -19.79 -10.13
C LEU A 209 -4.92 -20.71 -10.67
N VAL A 210 -5.17 -21.37 -11.81
CA VAL A 210 -4.18 -22.25 -12.45
C VAL A 210 -2.93 -21.48 -12.84
N LEU A 211 -3.11 -20.30 -13.45
CA LEU A 211 -1.99 -19.42 -13.82
C LEU A 211 -1.21 -18.93 -12.58
N GLY A 212 -1.92 -18.59 -11.50
CA GLY A 212 -1.31 -18.22 -10.24
C GLY A 212 -0.43 -19.31 -9.65
N ILE A 213 -0.93 -20.55 -9.62
CA ILE A 213 -0.17 -21.74 -9.18
C ILE A 213 1.05 -21.97 -10.08
N ALA A 214 0.89 -21.86 -11.40
CA ALA A 214 1.97 -22.07 -12.35
C ALA A 214 3.08 -21.02 -12.17
N LEU A 215 2.74 -19.75 -11.98
CA LEU A 215 3.71 -18.67 -11.71
C LEU A 215 4.44 -18.87 -10.37
N LEU A 216 3.73 -19.29 -9.32
CA LEU A 216 4.35 -19.61 -8.03
C LEU A 216 5.30 -20.81 -8.14
N ALA A 217 4.90 -21.85 -8.86
CA ALA A 217 5.76 -23.01 -9.12
C ALA A 217 7.01 -22.60 -9.91
N ALA A 218 6.88 -21.75 -10.91
CA ALA A 218 8.02 -21.20 -11.66
C ALA A 218 8.95 -20.38 -10.78
N ALA A 219 8.41 -19.49 -9.93
CA ALA A 219 9.20 -18.71 -8.98
C ALA A 219 9.96 -19.62 -8.00
N TYR A 220 9.29 -20.63 -7.48
CA TYR A 220 9.86 -21.59 -6.54
C TYR A 220 10.98 -22.45 -7.18
N THR A 221 10.78 -22.92 -8.42
CA THR A 221 11.80 -23.69 -9.14
C THR A 221 13.03 -22.85 -9.46
N LEU A 222 12.86 -21.55 -9.81
CA LEU A 222 13.96 -20.63 -10.01
C LEU A 222 14.76 -20.39 -8.73
N ALA A 223 14.06 -20.29 -7.58
CA ALA A 223 14.68 -20.11 -6.29
C ALA A 223 15.49 -21.35 -5.87
N ILE A 224 14.92 -22.56 -5.97
CA ILE A 224 15.58 -23.81 -5.55
C ILE A 224 16.79 -24.15 -6.43
N ARG A 225 16.68 -23.98 -7.75
CA ARG A 225 17.78 -24.26 -8.67
C ARG A 225 18.96 -23.29 -8.54
N GLY A 226 18.89 -22.33 -7.64
CA GLY A 226 19.94 -21.32 -7.42
C GLY A 226 20.06 -20.29 -8.56
N LEU A 227 19.23 -20.38 -9.59
CA LEU A 227 19.23 -19.45 -10.72
C LEU A 227 18.87 -18.04 -10.26
N ALA A 228 18.01 -17.91 -9.25
CA ALA A 228 17.67 -16.63 -8.65
C ALA A 228 18.89 -15.89 -8.10
N TRP A 229 19.91 -16.60 -7.64
CA TRP A 229 21.14 -16.04 -7.06
C TRP A 229 22.26 -15.78 -8.08
N SER A 230 22.08 -16.24 -9.32
CA SER A 230 23.11 -16.12 -10.36
C SER A 230 23.22 -14.70 -10.93
N ALA A 231 22.12 -13.94 -11.01
CA ALA A 231 22.11 -12.58 -11.49
C ALA A 231 20.90 -11.81 -10.95
N LEU A 232 21.06 -10.49 -10.75
CA LEU A 232 20.01 -9.58 -10.25
C LEU A 232 18.71 -9.68 -11.04
N ARG A 233 18.79 -9.86 -12.37
CA ARG A 233 17.62 -10.01 -13.26
C ARG A 233 16.77 -11.24 -12.91
N TYR A 234 17.40 -12.37 -12.53
CA TYR A 234 16.67 -13.58 -12.14
C TYR A 234 16.07 -13.45 -10.75
N MET A 235 16.73 -12.73 -9.83
CA MET A 235 16.16 -12.39 -8.53
C MET A 235 14.91 -11.54 -8.69
N ALA A 236 15.01 -10.45 -9.46
CA ALA A 236 13.87 -9.59 -9.75
C ALA A 236 12.73 -10.36 -10.42
N LEU A 237 13.04 -11.21 -11.41
CA LEU A 237 12.06 -12.06 -12.08
C LEU A 237 11.36 -13.02 -11.09
N THR A 238 12.11 -13.67 -10.21
CA THR A 238 11.55 -14.59 -9.19
C THR A 238 10.57 -13.86 -8.27
N ILE A 239 10.93 -12.65 -7.80
CA ILE A 239 10.07 -11.84 -6.94
C ILE A 239 8.81 -11.40 -7.71
N VAL A 240 8.95 -10.92 -8.93
CA VAL A 240 7.80 -10.50 -9.76
C VAL A 240 6.85 -11.68 -10.03
N LEU A 241 7.38 -12.85 -10.38
CA LEU A 241 6.59 -14.06 -10.59
C LEU A 241 5.89 -14.50 -9.30
N GLY A 242 6.58 -14.44 -8.16
CA GLY A 242 6.00 -14.74 -6.85
C GLY A 242 4.84 -13.80 -6.48
N VAL A 243 5.02 -12.49 -6.64
CA VAL A 243 3.99 -11.48 -6.36
C VAL A 243 2.80 -11.63 -7.33
N ALA A 244 3.07 -11.73 -8.63
CA ALA A 244 2.01 -11.90 -9.64
C ALA A 244 1.24 -13.20 -9.43
N GLY A 245 1.95 -14.32 -9.14
CA GLY A 245 1.35 -15.60 -8.84
C GLY A 245 0.46 -15.56 -7.59
N THR A 246 0.91 -14.92 -6.53
CA THR A 246 0.13 -14.73 -5.30
C THR A 246 -1.13 -13.91 -5.53
N LEU A 247 -1.04 -12.79 -6.25
CA LEU A 247 -2.19 -11.94 -6.58
C LEU A 247 -3.24 -12.70 -7.42
N LEU A 248 -2.80 -13.45 -8.43
CA LEU A 248 -3.68 -14.25 -9.27
C LEU A 248 -4.32 -15.40 -8.49
N LEU A 249 -3.56 -16.04 -7.59
CA LEU A 249 -4.07 -17.10 -6.73
C LEU A 249 -5.19 -16.58 -5.82
N PHE A 250 -4.98 -15.46 -5.12
CA PHE A 250 -6.03 -14.83 -4.29
C PHE A 250 -7.23 -14.38 -5.11
N TYR A 251 -6.99 -13.84 -6.32
CA TYR A 251 -8.08 -13.47 -7.21
C TYR A 251 -8.92 -14.67 -7.63
N GLY A 252 -8.29 -15.82 -7.94
CA GLY A 252 -8.96 -17.06 -8.26
C GLY A 252 -9.69 -17.71 -7.07
N LEU A 253 -9.07 -17.69 -5.87
CA LEU A 253 -9.66 -18.21 -4.63
C LEU A 253 -10.89 -17.44 -4.17
N ARG A 254 -11.00 -16.16 -4.49
CA ARG A 254 -12.13 -15.31 -4.09
C ARG A 254 -13.49 -15.96 -4.36
N VAL A 255 -13.67 -16.54 -5.54
CA VAL A 255 -14.96 -17.16 -5.92
C VAL A 255 -15.23 -18.44 -5.14
N ILE A 256 -14.19 -19.20 -4.82
CA ILE A 256 -14.31 -20.41 -3.99
C ILE A 256 -14.77 -20.01 -2.59
N ILE A 257 -14.16 -18.96 -2.03
CA ILE A 257 -14.51 -18.42 -0.70
C ILE A 257 -15.94 -17.86 -0.71
N ASP A 258 -16.31 -17.08 -1.72
CA ASP A 258 -17.67 -16.52 -1.85
C ASP A 258 -18.72 -17.63 -1.95
N ARG A 259 -18.43 -18.72 -2.67
CA ARG A 259 -19.33 -19.90 -2.76
C ARG A 259 -19.40 -20.70 -1.47
N LEU A 260 -18.27 -20.90 -0.78
CA LEU A 260 -18.26 -21.60 0.51
C LEU A 260 -19.04 -20.81 1.57
N LEU A 261 -18.88 -19.50 1.61
CA LEU A 261 -19.66 -18.62 2.52
C LEU A 261 -21.17 -18.66 2.19
N SER A 262 -21.53 -18.69 0.90
CA SER A 262 -22.93 -18.79 0.51
C SER A 262 -23.56 -20.13 0.89
N LEU A 263 -22.81 -21.22 0.85
CA LEU A 263 -23.27 -22.54 1.30
C LEU A 263 -23.46 -22.61 2.82
N ILE A 264 -22.60 -21.93 3.59
CA ILE A 264 -22.72 -21.85 5.06
C ILE A 264 -23.95 -21.04 5.47
N HIS A 265 -24.26 -19.93 4.76
CA HIS A 265 -25.43 -19.09 5.05
C HIS A 265 -26.78 -19.75 4.68
N ILE A 266 -26.79 -20.74 3.76
CA ILE A 266 -27.99 -21.49 3.39
C ILE A 266 -28.29 -22.59 4.43
N SER A 267 -27.33 -22.97 5.25
CA SER A 267 -27.49 -24.03 6.25
C SER A 267 -27.90 -23.56 7.65
N GLU A 268 -28.13 -22.25 7.87
CA GLU A 268 -28.76 -21.76 9.09
C GLU A 268 -30.27 -21.63 8.85
N PRO A 269 -31.12 -22.43 9.55
CA PRO A 269 -32.59 -22.32 9.48
C PRO A 269 -33.10 -21.04 10.17
#